data_a665c32bd875477a4fb1e1d09f71585a
#
_entry.id   a665c32bd875477a4fb1e1d09f71585a
#
_cell.length_a   1.000
_cell.length_b   1.000
_cell.length_c   1.000
_cell.angle_alpha   90.00
_cell.angle_beta   90.00
_cell.angle_gamma   90.00
#
_symmetry.space_group_name_H-M   'P 1'
#
loop_
_entity.id
_entity.type
_entity.pdbx_description
1 polymer ?
#
loop_
_entity_poly.entity_id
_entity_poly.type
_entity_poly.pdbx_seq_one_letter_code
_entity_poly.pdbx_strand_id
1 'polypeptide(L)'
;MKTKSKNRKLRIALGICIPLIIIIAAALAVVMKYGPTFGFYFVPPSAETYGKNALSTIDKNGIFAGNDEWKSTYNECLKMIENAKSYDDTYDAIKKALSVGGGKHSMLMTKSESQNTTESYDEVLPTVSLDGDIAIIKLPDFLGTAEAGQKYAKIAEDFIHENRDKINGVVLDLRSNTGGDMGPMATAVSSL
;
A
#
# COMPACT_ATOMS: atom_id res chain seq x y z
N MET A 1 50.80 37.49 -2.59
CA MET A 1 50.61 36.15 -1.97
C MET A 1 49.13 35.71 -1.71
N LYS A 2 48.11 36.57 -1.89
CA LYS A 2 46.70 36.21 -1.58
C LYS A 2 46.00 35.36 -2.64
N THR A 3 46.40 35.30 -3.90
CA THR A 3 45.74 34.57 -5.01
C THR A 3 45.94 33.06 -4.98
N LYS A 4 47.13 32.56 -4.53
CA LYS A 4 47.41 31.11 -4.42
C LYS A 4 46.53 30.39 -3.39
N SER A 5 46.18 31.06 -2.28
CA SER A 5 45.34 30.50 -1.21
C SER A 5 43.88 30.38 -1.62
N LYS A 6 43.37 31.36 -2.38
CA LYS A 6 41.96 31.35 -2.88
C LYS A 6 41.73 30.20 -3.88
N ASN A 7 42.69 29.97 -4.78
CA ASN A 7 42.59 28.87 -5.75
C ASN A 7 42.72 27.48 -5.11
N ARG A 8 43.45 27.33 -3.98
CA ARG A 8 43.54 26.07 -3.24
C ARG A 8 42.21 25.73 -2.55
N LYS A 9 41.58 26.72 -1.88
CA LYS A 9 40.26 26.55 -1.24
C LYS A 9 39.18 26.21 -2.27
N LEU A 10 39.19 26.88 -3.42
CA LEU A 10 38.26 26.61 -4.51
C LEU A 10 38.43 25.20 -5.08
N ARG A 11 39.64 24.71 -5.29
CA ARG A 11 39.92 23.34 -5.74
C ARG A 11 39.48 22.29 -4.75
N ILE A 12 39.66 22.52 -3.44
CA ILE A 12 39.19 21.64 -2.38
C ILE A 12 37.65 21.64 -2.35
N ALA A 13 37.01 22.78 -2.43
CA ALA A 13 35.55 22.89 -2.47
C ALA A 13 34.97 22.19 -3.69
N LEU A 14 35.53 22.39 -4.88
CA LEU A 14 35.11 21.69 -6.10
C LEU A 14 35.33 20.15 -6.00
N GLY A 15 36.46 19.73 -5.41
CA GLY A 15 36.78 18.32 -5.18
C GLY A 15 35.83 17.61 -4.23
N ILE A 16 35.14 18.35 -3.36
CA ILE A 16 34.11 17.79 -2.44
C ILE A 16 32.70 17.95 -3.03
N CYS A 17 32.40 19.12 -3.57
CA CYS A 17 31.04 19.39 -4.08
C CYS A 17 30.68 18.59 -5.33
N ILE A 18 31.63 18.37 -6.25
CA ILE A 18 31.36 17.59 -7.48
C ILE A 18 30.98 16.15 -7.16
N PRO A 19 31.76 15.37 -6.37
CA PRO A 19 31.34 14.01 -6.00
C PRO A 19 30.01 13.97 -5.25
N LEU A 20 29.76 14.94 -4.35
CA LEU A 20 28.51 15.03 -3.61
C LEU A 20 27.31 15.25 -4.55
N ILE A 21 27.43 16.16 -5.52
CA ILE A 21 26.41 16.39 -6.55
C ILE A 21 26.15 15.11 -7.37
N ILE A 22 27.20 14.39 -7.74
CA ILE A 22 27.07 13.14 -8.50
C ILE A 22 26.33 12.07 -7.66
N ILE A 23 26.67 11.95 -6.38
CA ILE A 23 26.00 11.01 -5.47
C ILE A 23 24.51 11.37 -5.32
N ILE A 24 24.19 12.65 -5.12
CA ILE A 24 22.81 13.12 -5.01
C ILE A 24 22.06 12.86 -6.34
N ALA A 25 22.66 13.17 -7.48
CA ALA A 25 22.05 12.92 -8.78
C ALA A 25 21.80 11.42 -9.02
N ALA A 26 22.75 10.56 -8.64
CA ALA A 26 22.58 9.11 -8.72
C ALA A 26 21.48 8.61 -7.79
N ALA A 27 21.41 9.08 -6.55
CA ALA A 27 20.35 8.75 -5.62
C ALA A 27 18.96 9.19 -6.13
N LEU A 28 18.85 10.41 -6.67
CA LEU A 28 17.63 10.90 -7.30
C LEU A 28 17.23 10.05 -8.50
N ALA A 29 18.18 9.65 -9.36
CA ALA A 29 17.90 8.78 -10.50
C ALA A 29 17.35 7.40 -10.05
N VAL A 30 17.91 6.83 -8.97
CA VAL A 30 17.43 5.58 -8.38
C VAL A 30 16.00 5.75 -7.85
N VAL A 31 15.72 6.83 -7.09
CA VAL A 31 14.38 7.08 -6.56
C VAL A 31 13.38 7.37 -7.68
N MET A 32 13.78 8.10 -8.73
CA MET A 32 12.91 8.34 -9.90
C MET A 32 12.59 7.04 -10.65
N LYS A 33 13.54 6.11 -10.74
CA LYS A 33 13.34 4.84 -11.44
C LYS A 33 12.52 3.83 -10.64
N TYR A 34 12.78 3.70 -9.35
CA TYR A 34 12.19 2.67 -8.50
C TYR A 34 11.08 3.20 -7.57
N GLY A 35 11.06 4.50 -7.30
CA GLY A 35 10.02 5.13 -6.48
C GLY A 35 8.59 4.78 -6.90
N PRO A 36 8.26 4.81 -8.21
CA PRO A 36 6.93 4.43 -8.69
C PRO A 36 6.48 3.02 -8.26
N THR A 37 7.42 2.08 -8.14
CA THR A 37 7.13 0.71 -7.67
C THR A 37 6.62 0.68 -6.23
N PHE A 38 6.99 1.69 -5.43
CA PHE A 38 6.60 1.86 -4.04
C PHE A 38 5.58 3.01 -3.84
N GLY A 39 4.99 3.52 -4.94
CA GLY A 39 4.03 4.61 -4.89
C GLY A 39 4.63 6.01 -4.70
N PHE A 40 5.96 6.16 -4.76
CA PHE A 40 6.63 7.46 -4.64
C PHE A 40 6.86 8.11 -6.00
N TYR A 41 6.28 9.29 -6.18
CA TYR A 41 6.46 10.11 -7.38
C TYR A 41 6.92 11.51 -6.98
N PHE A 42 8.07 11.96 -7.49
CA PHE A 42 8.48 13.38 -7.37
C PHE A 42 7.62 14.32 -8.23
N VAL A 43 7.21 13.81 -9.39
CA VAL A 43 6.27 14.48 -10.27
C VAL A 43 5.15 13.48 -10.55
N PRO A 44 3.89 13.85 -10.28
CA PRO A 44 2.77 12.97 -10.60
C PRO A 44 2.82 12.57 -12.07
N PRO A 45 2.56 11.31 -12.42
CA PRO A 45 2.53 10.87 -13.82
C PRO A 45 1.41 11.59 -14.57
N SER A 46 1.55 11.72 -15.88
CA SER A 46 0.42 12.14 -16.71
C SER A 46 -0.75 11.16 -16.57
N ALA A 47 -1.97 11.60 -16.85
CA ALA A 47 -3.16 10.76 -16.76
C ALA A 47 -3.02 9.47 -17.59
N GLU A 48 -2.54 9.60 -18.82
CA GLU A 48 -2.28 8.45 -19.69
C GLU A 48 -1.22 7.49 -19.09
N THR A 49 -0.14 8.03 -18.52
CA THR A 49 0.90 7.22 -17.87
C THR A 49 0.35 6.53 -16.64
N TYR A 50 -0.48 7.20 -15.84
CA TYR A 50 -1.16 6.62 -14.70
C TYR A 50 -2.03 5.42 -15.11
N GLY A 51 -2.88 5.60 -16.12
CA GLY A 51 -3.71 4.53 -16.67
C GLY A 51 -2.88 3.35 -17.20
N LYS A 52 -1.82 3.61 -17.98
CA LYS A 52 -0.90 2.57 -18.47
C LYS A 52 -0.23 1.80 -17.33
N ASN A 53 0.19 2.48 -16.28
CA ASN A 53 0.80 1.84 -15.11
C ASN A 53 -0.21 0.95 -14.38
N ALA A 54 -1.45 1.41 -14.22
CA ALA A 54 -2.52 0.61 -13.62
C ALA A 54 -2.81 -0.65 -14.45
N LEU A 55 -2.97 -0.52 -15.77
CA LEU A 55 -3.16 -1.67 -16.66
C LEU A 55 -1.98 -2.65 -16.61
N SER A 56 -0.75 -2.14 -16.61
CA SER A 56 0.45 -2.99 -16.47
C SER A 56 0.51 -3.71 -15.11
N THR A 57 0.00 -3.10 -14.05
CA THR A 57 -0.09 -3.73 -12.73
C THR A 57 -1.10 -4.88 -12.75
N ILE A 58 -2.25 -4.68 -13.39
CA ILE A 58 -3.27 -5.73 -13.57
C ILE A 58 -2.72 -6.86 -14.44
N ASP A 59 -2.01 -6.54 -15.53
CA ASP A 59 -1.40 -7.53 -16.42
C ASP A 59 -0.40 -8.45 -15.71
N LYS A 60 0.36 -7.90 -14.76
CA LYS A 60 1.37 -8.65 -14.00
C LYS A 60 0.82 -9.45 -12.83
N ASN A 61 -0.25 -8.95 -12.19
CA ASN A 61 -0.70 -9.46 -10.89
C ASN A 61 -2.14 -9.99 -10.93
N GLY A 62 -2.89 -9.72 -11.99
CA GLY A 62 -4.27 -10.16 -12.13
C GLY A 62 -4.35 -11.68 -12.31
N ILE A 63 -5.20 -12.31 -11.50
CA ILE A 63 -5.38 -13.78 -11.51
C ILE A 63 -5.86 -14.33 -12.85
N PHE A 64 -6.52 -13.50 -13.66
CA PHE A 64 -7.03 -13.88 -14.99
C PHE A 64 -6.30 -13.18 -16.16
N ALA A 65 -5.21 -12.48 -15.87
CA ALA A 65 -4.45 -11.70 -16.87
C ALA A 65 -3.71 -12.56 -17.93
N GLY A 66 -3.80 -13.87 -17.87
CA GLY A 66 -3.15 -14.77 -18.85
C GLY A 66 -4.07 -15.28 -19.96
N ASN A 67 -5.38 -15.03 -19.91
CA ASN A 67 -6.33 -15.56 -20.84
C ASN A 67 -6.51 -14.71 -22.13
N ASP A 68 -7.18 -15.24 -23.14
CA ASP A 68 -7.37 -14.54 -24.43
C ASP A 68 -8.33 -13.35 -24.31
N GLU A 69 -9.31 -13.42 -23.41
CA GLU A 69 -10.23 -12.32 -23.11
C GLU A 69 -9.47 -11.13 -22.53
N TRP A 70 -8.52 -11.38 -21.64
CA TRP A 70 -7.66 -10.36 -21.07
C TRP A 70 -6.86 -9.61 -22.15
N LYS A 71 -6.24 -10.33 -23.09
CA LYS A 71 -5.45 -9.70 -24.16
C LYS A 71 -6.27 -8.72 -24.99
N SER A 72 -7.52 -9.12 -25.31
CA SER A 72 -8.45 -8.25 -26.03
C SER A 72 -8.83 -7.02 -25.20
N THR A 73 -9.21 -7.25 -23.93
CA THR A 73 -9.61 -6.20 -22.98
C THR A 73 -8.47 -5.23 -22.70
N TYR A 74 -7.25 -5.73 -22.52
CA TYR A 74 -6.07 -4.91 -22.29
C TYR A 74 -5.83 -3.91 -23.42
N ASN A 75 -5.90 -4.38 -24.68
CA ASN A 75 -5.74 -3.53 -25.85
C ASN A 75 -6.87 -2.50 -26.00
N GLU A 76 -8.08 -2.87 -25.65
CA GLU A 76 -9.22 -1.94 -25.64
C GLU A 76 -9.04 -0.88 -24.56
N CYS A 77 -8.67 -1.28 -23.34
CA CYS A 77 -8.42 -0.35 -22.24
C CYS A 77 -7.26 0.61 -22.55
N LEU A 78 -6.21 0.16 -23.24
CA LEU A 78 -5.14 1.05 -23.71
C LEU A 78 -5.66 2.16 -24.62
N LYS A 79 -6.60 1.84 -25.53
CA LYS A 79 -7.24 2.85 -26.40
C LYS A 79 -8.13 3.81 -25.61
N MET A 80 -8.84 3.31 -24.59
CA MET A 80 -9.71 4.15 -23.75
C MET A 80 -8.93 5.20 -22.97
N ILE A 81 -7.69 4.91 -22.55
CA ILE A 81 -6.85 5.86 -21.82
C ILE A 81 -5.99 6.74 -22.72
N GLU A 82 -5.99 6.51 -24.01
CA GLU A 82 -5.29 7.34 -24.99
C GLU A 82 -5.84 8.78 -24.94
N ASN A 83 -4.94 9.75 -24.82
CA ASN A 83 -5.30 11.17 -24.67
C ASN A 83 -6.05 11.56 -23.39
N ALA A 84 -6.08 10.71 -22.34
CA ALA A 84 -6.62 11.06 -21.03
C ALA A 84 -5.93 12.31 -20.47
N LYS A 85 -6.73 13.28 -20.00
CA LYS A 85 -6.27 14.58 -19.48
C LYS A 85 -6.31 14.62 -17.96
N SER A 86 -7.18 13.85 -17.35
CA SER A 86 -7.32 13.70 -15.90
C SER A 86 -7.23 12.21 -15.51
N TYR A 87 -6.94 11.93 -14.26
CA TYR A 87 -6.96 10.55 -13.76
C TYR A 87 -8.36 9.94 -13.87
N ASP A 88 -9.39 10.75 -13.67
CA ASP A 88 -10.79 10.30 -13.77
C ASP A 88 -11.12 9.76 -15.16
N ASP A 89 -10.53 10.33 -16.23
CA ASP A 89 -10.70 9.82 -17.60
C ASP A 89 -10.17 8.40 -17.78
N THR A 90 -9.35 7.89 -16.86
CA THR A 90 -8.79 6.54 -16.92
C THR A 90 -9.57 5.51 -16.10
N TYR A 91 -10.46 5.95 -15.20
CA TYR A 91 -11.09 5.07 -14.23
C TYR A 91 -11.99 3.99 -14.87
N ASP A 92 -12.74 4.32 -15.90
CA ASP A 92 -13.60 3.35 -16.57
C ASP A 92 -12.77 2.25 -17.25
N ALA A 93 -11.66 2.61 -17.87
CA ALA A 93 -10.74 1.64 -18.46
C ALA A 93 -10.12 0.73 -17.38
N ILE A 94 -9.70 1.29 -16.24
CA ILE A 94 -9.13 0.53 -15.13
C ILE A 94 -10.19 -0.39 -14.51
N LYS A 95 -11.41 0.10 -14.27
CA LYS A 95 -12.52 -0.72 -13.75
C LYS A 95 -12.84 -1.88 -14.68
N LYS A 96 -12.90 -1.63 -16.00
CA LYS A 96 -13.09 -2.67 -17.01
C LYS A 96 -11.95 -3.69 -16.98
N ALA A 97 -10.72 -3.25 -16.92
CA ALA A 97 -9.55 -4.12 -16.83
C ALA A 97 -9.58 -4.99 -15.56
N LEU A 98 -9.95 -4.42 -14.41
CA LEU A 98 -10.07 -5.14 -13.14
C LEU A 98 -11.18 -6.20 -13.18
N SER A 99 -12.31 -5.93 -13.83
CA SER A 99 -13.40 -6.89 -13.91
C SER A 99 -13.05 -8.15 -14.72
N VAL A 100 -12.12 -8.04 -15.66
CA VAL A 100 -11.69 -9.17 -16.52
C VAL A 100 -10.40 -9.80 -16.01
N GLY A 101 -9.37 -8.99 -15.71
CA GLY A 101 -8.05 -9.49 -15.32
C GLY A 101 -7.88 -9.71 -13.82
N GLY A 102 -8.61 -8.96 -12.98
CA GLY A 102 -8.41 -8.97 -11.53
C GLY A 102 -9.31 -9.94 -10.76
N GLY A 103 -10.48 -10.29 -11.29
CA GLY A 103 -11.47 -11.11 -10.61
C GLY A 103 -12.38 -10.36 -9.63
N LYS A 104 -13.30 -11.09 -9.01
CA LYS A 104 -14.44 -10.53 -8.24
C LYS A 104 -14.09 -9.69 -7.01
N HIS A 105 -12.88 -9.81 -6.51
CA HIS A 105 -12.39 -9.05 -5.34
C HIS A 105 -11.49 -7.87 -5.73
N SER A 106 -11.28 -7.65 -7.02
CA SER A 106 -10.45 -6.56 -7.53
C SER A 106 -11.32 -5.37 -7.90
N MET A 107 -11.05 -4.23 -7.28
CA MET A 107 -11.79 -2.99 -7.52
C MET A 107 -10.84 -1.79 -7.56
N LEU A 108 -11.23 -0.75 -8.27
CA LEU A 108 -10.63 0.57 -8.16
C LEU A 108 -11.40 1.36 -7.12
N MET A 109 -10.74 1.76 -6.07
CA MET A 109 -11.26 2.69 -5.07
C MET A 109 -10.62 4.06 -5.30
N THR A 110 -11.43 5.06 -5.58
CA THR A 110 -10.94 6.44 -5.71
C THR A 110 -10.64 7.02 -4.33
N LYS A 111 -9.89 8.12 -4.29
CA LYS A 111 -9.55 8.78 -3.02
C LYS A 111 -10.80 9.18 -2.23
N SER A 112 -11.82 9.70 -2.92
CA SER A 112 -13.08 10.11 -2.28
C SER A 112 -13.86 8.89 -1.74
N GLU A 113 -13.94 7.80 -2.50
CA GLU A 113 -14.59 6.57 -2.05
C GLU A 113 -13.86 5.98 -0.85
N SER A 114 -12.53 5.96 -0.86
CA SER A 114 -11.72 5.48 0.27
C SER A 114 -11.92 6.32 1.53
N GLN A 115 -11.96 7.65 1.41
CA GLN A 115 -12.20 8.54 2.54
C GLN A 115 -13.60 8.34 3.11
N ASN A 116 -14.63 8.31 2.28
CA ASN A 116 -16.01 8.09 2.71
C ASN A 116 -16.19 6.75 3.42
N THR A 117 -15.54 5.69 2.92
CA THR A 117 -15.61 4.35 3.53
C THR A 117 -14.95 4.35 4.91
N THR A 118 -13.81 5.03 5.07
CA THR A 118 -13.11 5.10 6.36
C THR A 118 -13.87 5.96 7.38
N GLU A 119 -14.50 7.06 6.95
CA GLU A 119 -15.28 7.95 7.83
C GLU A 119 -16.60 7.35 8.28
N SER A 120 -17.18 6.45 7.50
CA SER A 120 -18.49 5.81 7.80
C SER A 120 -18.38 4.48 8.54
N TYR A 121 -17.17 4.03 8.86
CA TYR A 121 -16.94 2.75 9.51
C TYR A 121 -17.04 2.90 11.03
N ASP A 122 -18.01 2.22 11.64
CA ASP A 122 -18.11 2.12 13.10
C ASP A 122 -16.95 1.29 13.65
N GLU A 123 -16.16 1.87 14.54
CA GLU A 123 -15.01 1.20 15.15
C GLU A 123 -15.46 0.04 16.03
N VAL A 124 -15.35 -1.18 15.52
CA VAL A 124 -15.58 -2.40 16.31
C VAL A 124 -14.23 -2.96 16.75
N LEU A 125 -14.03 -3.03 18.07
CA LEU A 125 -12.76 -3.46 18.66
C LEU A 125 -12.77 -4.97 18.96
N PRO A 126 -11.58 -5.64 18.98
CA PRO A 126 -11.46 -7.00 19.47
C PRO A 126 -11.99 -7.18 20.88
N THR A 127 -12.49 -8.35 21.16
CA THR A 127 -12.79 -8.78 22.52
C THR A 127 -11.97 -9.98 22.90
N VAL A 128 -11.50 -10.02 24.13
CA VAL A 128 -10.59 -11.04 24.64
C VAL A 128 -11.07 -11.55 26.01
N SER A 129 -10.93 -12.86 26.26
CA SER A 129 -11.27 -13.47 27.54
C SER A 129 -10.51 -14.76 27.76
N LEU A 130 -10.44 -15.23 29.02
CA LEU A 130 -10.00 -16.58 29.36
C LEU A 130 -11.23 -17.41 29.72
N ASP A 131 -11.28 -18.64 29.21
CA ASP A 131 -12.17 -19.72 29.69
C ASP A 131 -11.28 -20.86 30.19
N GLY A 132 -11.10 -20.89 31.51
CA GLY A 132 -10.05 -21.72 32.11
C GLY A 132 -8.67 -21.29 31.67
N ASP A 133 -7.97 -22.14 30.94
CA ASP A 133 -6.66 -21.91 30.35
C ASP A 133 -6.69 -21.66 28.83
N ILE A 134 -7.90 -21.48 28.27
CA ILE A 134 -8.11 -21.20 26.85
C ILE A 134 -8.36 -19.71 26.66
N ALA A 135 -7.53 -19.07 25.88
CA ALA A 135 -7.77 -17.69 25.44
C ALA A 135 -8.80 -17.67 24.31
N ILE A 136 -9.85 -16.89 24.47
CA ILE A 136 -10.83 -16.62 23.40
C ILE A 136 -10.57 -15.21 22.88
N ILE A 137 -10.15 -15.11 21.63
CA ILE A 137 -9.84 -13.85 20.96
C ILE A 137 -10.82 -13.70 19.81
N LYS A 138 -11.73 -12.75 19.91
CA LYS A 138 -12.65 -12.42 18.82
C LYS A 138 -12.13 -11.20 18.07
N LEU A 139 -11.86 -11.39 16.78
CA LEU A 139 -11.42 -10.34 15.86
C LEU A 139 -12.57 -10.00 14.91
N PRO A 140 -13.24 -8.86 15.08
CA PRO A 140 -14.19 -8.36 14.09
C PRO A 140 -13.47 -7.92 12.81
N ASP A 141 -14.21 -7.62 11.76
CA ASP A 141 -13.69 -6.92 10.60
C ASP A 141 -13.08 -5.57 11.00
N PHE A 142 -12.14 -5.10 10.19
CA PHE A 142 -11.46 -3.83 10.46
C PHE A 142 -11.29 -3.03 9.18
N LEU A 143 -11.75 -1.78 9.24
CA LEU A 143 -11.46 -0.76 8.24
C LEU A 143 -11.27 0.57 8.98
N GLY A 144 -10.09 1.16 8.90
CA GLY A 144 -9.83 2.37 9.68
C GLY A 144 -8.49 3.01 9.38
N THR A 145 -8.15 4.02 10.20
CA THR A 145 -6.85 4.69 10.13
C THR A 145 -5.74 3.81 10.72
N ALA A 146 -4.48 4.14 10.44
CA ALA A 146 -3.34 3.46 11.05
C ALA A 146 -3.35 3.52 12.58
N GLU A 147 -3.83 4.62 13.17
CA GLU A 147 -3.96 4.79 14.63
C GLU A 147 -5.03 3.86 15.20
N ALA A 148 -6.20 3.77 14.55
CA ALA A 148 -7.25 2.83 14.93
C ALA A 148 -6.76 1.38 14.81
N GLY A 149 -5.98 1.05 13.77
CA GLY A 149 -5.39 -0.27 13.59
C GLY A 149 -4.41 -0.65 14.69
N GLN A 150 -3.59 0.29 15.15
CA GLN A 150 -2.70 0.07 16.31
C GLN A 150 -3.49 -0.19 17.58
N LYS A 151 -4.56 0.57 17.83
CA LYS A 151 -5.44 0.37 18.98
C LYS A 151 -6.13 -1.00 18.93
N TYR A 152 -6.61 -1.39 17.76
CA TYR A 152 -7.20 -2.71 17.51
C TYR A 152 -6.24 -3.83 17.85
N ALA A 153 -5.02 -3.83 17.30
CA ALA A 153 -4.02 -4.87 17.51
C ALA A 153 -3.60 -4.96 18.98
N LYS A 154 -3.37 -3.82 19.60
CA LYS A 154 -2.89 -3.72 20.98
C LYS A 154 -3.77 -4.43 22.02
N ILE A 155 -5.10 -4.48 21.81
CA ILE A 155 -6.03 -5.14 22.75
C ILE A 155 -5.70 -6.63 22.91
N ALA A 156 -5.49 -7.34 21.81
CA ALA A 156 -5.17 -8.77 21.86
C ALA A 156 -3.70 -9.00 22.23
N GLU A 157 -2.77 -8.18 21.74
CA GLU A 157 -1.35 -8.27 22.11
C GLU A 157 -1.14 -8.10 23.62
N ASP A 158 -1.71 -7.05 24.22
CA ASP A 158 -1.60 -6.81 25.67
C ASP A 158 -2.21 -7.97 26.45
N PHE A 159 -3.38 -8.46 26.08
CA PHE A 159 -4.04 -9.58 26.74
C PHE A 159 -3.20 -10.86 26.67
N ILE A 160 -2.65 -11.19 25.50
CA ILE A 160 -1.78 -12.38 25.33
C ILE A 160 -0.53 -12.22 26.18
N HIS A 161 0.10 -11.06 26.16
CA HIS A 161 1.30 -10.79 26.94
C HIS A 161 1.05 -10.92 28.45
N GLU A 162 -0.04 -10.34 28.96
CA GLU A 162 -0.39 -10.36 30.39
C GLU A 162 -0.80 -11.75 30.91
N ASN A 163 -1.29 -12.62 30.03
CA ASN A 163 -1.79 -13.93 30.41
C ASN A 163 -0.98 -15.11 29.86
N ARG A 164 0.21 -14.85 29.30
CA ARG A 164 1.03 -15.84 28.59
C ARG A 164 1.24 -17.13 29.39
N ASP A 165 1.51 -17.02 30.70
CA ASP A 165 1.79 -18.16 31.57
C ASP A 165 0.53 -18.97 31.94
N LYS A 166 -0.66 -18.46 31.62
CA LYS A 166 -1.96 -19.09 31.90
C LYS A 166 -2.59 -19.71 30.65
N ILE A 167 -2.13 -19.32 29.47
CA ILE A 167 -2.72 -19.74 28.20
C ILE A 167 -2.09 -21.04 27.74
N ASN A 168 -2.87 -22.12 27.69
CA ASN A 168 -2.49 -23.41 27.11
C ASN A 168 -3.15 -23.67 25.75
N GLY A 169 -4.14 -22.87 25.36
CA GLY A 169 -4.79 -22.97 24.07
C GLY A 169 -5.47 -21.67 23.67
N VAL A 170 -5.74 -21.50 22.36
CA VAL A 170 -6.34 -20.30 21.81
C VAL A 170 -7.49 -20.66 20.89
N VAL A 171 -8.61 -19.99 21.05
CA VAL A 171 -9.71 -19.94 20.08
C VAL A 171 -9.74 -18.57 19.43
N LEU A 172 -9.49 -18.52 18.12
CA LEU A 172 -9.65 -17.32 17.32
C LEU A 172 -11.06 -17.32 16.73
N ASP A 173 -11.91 -16.40 17.22
CA ASP A 173 -13.29 -16.27 16.76
C ASP A 173 -13.39 -15.21 15.64
N LEU A 174 -13.59 -15.70 14.42
CA LEU A 174 -13.75 -14.88 13.22
C LEU A 174 -15.19 -14.91 12.66
N ARG A 175 -16.16 -15.39 13.40
CA ARG A 175 -17.55 -15.61 12.91
C ARG A 175 -18.24 -14.33 12.42
N SER A 176 -17.84 -13.17 12.91
CA SER A 176 -18.39 -11.87 12.48
C SER A 176 -17.37 -11.05 11.69
N ASN A 177 -16.26 -11.65 11.27
CA ASN A 177 -15.23 -10.96 10.49
C ASN A 177 -15.55 -11.09 9.00
N THR A 178 -15.90 -10.00 8.36
CA THR A 178 -16.21 -9.92 6.92
C THR A 178 -15.01 -9.47 6.09
N GLY A 179 -13.85 -9.23 6.71
CA GLY A 179 -12.62 -8.81 6.04
C GLY A 179 -12.19 -7.39 6.40
N GLY A 180 -11.67 -6.67 5.41
CA GLY A 180 -11.11 -5.33 5.56
C GLY A 180 -9.59 -5.31 5.56
N ASP A 181 -8.96 -4.43 6.35
CA ASP A 181 -7.50 -4.38 6.47
C ASP A 181 -7.01 -5.51 7.39
N MET A 182 -6.33 -6.47 6.78
CA MET A 182 -5.78 -7.64 7.46
C MET A 182 -4.57 -7.31 8.35
N GLY A 183 -3.90 -6.19 8.13
CA GLY A 183 -2.68 -5.83 8.87
C GLY A 183 -2.89 -5.79 10.38
N PRO A 184 -3.83 -4.99 10.91
CA PRO A 184 -4.14 -4.96 12.34
C PRO A 184 -4.60 -6.30 12.89
N MET A 185 -5.40 -7.09 12.13
CA MET A 185 -5.86 -8.40 12.54
C MET A 185 -4.72 -9.40 12.70
N ALA A 186 -3.79 -9.44 11.74
CA ALA A 186 -2.62 -10.30 11.79
C ALA A 186 -1.66 -9.88 12.92
N THR A 187 -1.48 -8.58 13.13
CA THR A 187 -0.67 -8.05 14.22
C THR A 187 -1.24 -8.45 15.57
N ALA A 188 -2.55 -8.35 15.77
CA ALA A 188 -3.24 -8.69 17.02
C ALA A 188 -2.93 -10.11 17.56
N VAL A 189 -2.59 -11.03 16.67
CA VAL A 189 -2.30 -12.44 17.03
C VAL A 189 -0.86 -12.86 16.71
N SER A 190 0.00 -11.91 16.37
CA SER A 190 1.38 -12.21 15.96
C SER A 190 2.28 -12.77 17.08
N SER A 191 1.87 -12.65 18.34
CA SER A 191 2.59 -13.15 19.51
C SER A 191 2.11 -14.52 20.00
N LEU A 192 1.15 -15.14 19.32
CA LEU A 192 0.72 -16.52 19.55
C LEU A 192 1.70 -17.50 18.88
#